data_92c242f6b210befd39b15c8cd9aa2c0c
#
_entry.id   92c242f6b210befd39b15c8cd9aa2c0c
#
_cell.length_a   1.000
_cell.length_b   1.000
_cell.length_c   1.000
_cell.angle_alpha   90.00
_cell.angle_beta   90.00
_cell.angle_gamma   90.00
#
_symmetry.space_group_name_H-M   'P 1'
#
loop_
_entity.id
_entity.type
_entity.pdbx_description
1 polymer ?
#
loop_
_entity_poly.entity_id
_entity_poly.type
_entity_poly.pdbx_seq_one_letter_code
_entity_poly.pdbx_strand_id
1 'polypeptide(L)'
;MRGMETGKTRIRHEVFTEIARMAYEGGDYAQKLEELPYKICPGDPDEIGPFRNNLLIERAVVGERLRLAMGLPMRKLGEHNNISDSVEETVIAEKYYEPPLINVIKFACNRCPDNIIKVTNGCQGCIEHPCIEICPKKAISKVNGHAHVDTEKCIRCGRCMDACSFSAIIRQERPCKKACGIAAIGRDELGRAAIDYKKCTSCGQCLVNCPFGAISDKSQIFQTIMAIKSGIPVYVVLAPAFVGQFGPDATPEKMKPAFQRLGFTDVYEAAIGADLCVIEEAADFLEEVPAKHRFMVTSCCPSWSDMVKKMFPDMAENISVAMTPMVLTARFVKKTHPGCKVVFVGPCDAKKLEASRRTVRSDVDFVLTFEEVLGMFAAKGVDKECIPTEEAQKLSQAGADARKFAVSGGVAQAVVNAIKSIDPTREVKIAKATGLHECRKLLMMARDGKYDGYLLEGMACPGGCVAGAGTLQPIDRSTRAVAKFADCAEYSCAYDTQYKDFLPLIEEKDSQAH
;
A
#
# COMPACT_ATOMS: atom_id res chain seq x y z
N MET A 1 -3.81 2.41 -13.18
CA MET A 1 -3.37 3.80 -13.36
C MET A 1 -4.24 4.64 -12.43
N ARG A 2 -3.61 5.39 -11.51
CA ARG A 2 -4.32 6.21 -10.53
C ARG A 2 -4.97 7.40 -11.23
N GLY A 3 -6.16 7.80 -10.80
CA GLY A 3 -6.93 8.88 -11.42
C GLY A 3 -7.59 8.55 -12.75
N MET A 4 -7.48 7.31 -13.21
CA MET A 4 -8.23 6.82 -14.36
C MET A 4 -9.02 5.59 -13.99
N GLU A 5 -10.27 5.55 -14.37
CA GLU A 5 -11.08 4.36 -14.25
C GLU A 5 -10.65 3.35 -15.32
N THR A 6 -10.25 2.17 -14.86
CA THR A 6 -9.87 1.04 -15.70
C THR A 6 -10.74 -0.15 -15.35
N GLY A 7 -10.85 -1.15 -16.24
CA GLY A 7 -11.59 -2.37 -15.91
C GLY A 7 -11.14 -3.01 -14.59
N LYS A 8 -9.84 -2.91 -14.26
CA LYS A 8 -9.30 -3.42 -12.99
C LYS A 8 -9.79 -2.60 -11.77
N THR A 9 -9.78 -1.29 -11.85
CA THR A 9 -10.23 -0.43 -10.74
C THR A 9 -11.74 -0.51 -10.58
N ARG A 10 -12.51 -0.58 -11.67
CA ARG A 10 -13.95 -0.74 -11.63
C ARG A 10 -14.37 -2.03 -10.93
N ILE A 11 -13.81 -3.18 -11.32
CA ILE A 11 -14.16 -4.47 -10.70
C ILE A 11 -13.76 -4.52 -9.21
N ARG A 12 -12.65 -3.89 -8.82
CA ARG A 12 -12.27 -3.80 -7.41
C ARG A 12 -13.26 -2.92 -6.63
N HIS A 13 -13.64 -1.78 -7.19
CA HIS A 13 -14.61 -0.88 -6.58
C HIS A 13 -15.99 -1.56 -6.41
N GLU A 14 -16.45 -2.27 -7.43
CA GLU A 14 -17.71 -3.03 -7.36
C GLU A 14 -17.66 -4.13 -6.27
N VAL A 15 -16.56 -4.89 -6.19
CA VAL A 15 -16.36 -5.92 -5.16
C VAL A 15 -16.41 -5.30 -3.75
N PHE A 16 -15.69 -4.22 -3.50
CA PHE A 16 -15.72 -3.57 -2.20
C PHE A 16 -17.08 -2.95 -1.88
N THR A 17 -17.75 -2.38 -2.87
CA THR A 17 -19.10 -1.81 -2.71
C THR A 17 -20.12 -2.90 -2.35
N GLU A 18 -20.12 -4.04 -3.03
CA GLU A 18 -21.07 -5.11 -2.78
C GLU A 18 -20.82 -5.80 -1.43
N ILE A 19 -19.57 -6.01 -1.04
CA ILE A 19 -19.24 -6.53 0.30
C ILE A 19 -19.69 -5.55 1.39
N ALA A 20 -19.43 -4.25 1.22
CA ALA A 20 -19.89 -3.24 2.17
C ALA A 20 -21.42 -3.19 2.24
N ARG A 21 -22.11 -3.23 1.09
CA ARG A 21 -23.59 -3.25 1.02
C ARG A 21 -24.14 -4.46 1.76
N MET A 22 -23.63 -5.65 1.46
CA MET A 22 -24.03 -6.90 2.11
C MET A 22 -23.85 -6.82 3.64
N ALA A 23 -22.71 -6.25 4.11
CA ALA A 23 -22.44 -6.08 5.53
C ALA A 23 -23.42 -5.10 6.22
N TYR A 24 -23.74 -3.97 5.57
CA TYR A 24 -24.71 -3.00 6.11
C TYR A 24 -26.14 -3.55 6.14
N GLU A 25 -26.58 -4.22 5.08
CA GLU A 25 -27.92 -4.78 4.97
C GLU A 25 -28.15 -5.95 5.93
N GLY A 26 -27.18 -6.84 6.08
CA GLY A 26 -27.34 -8.07 6.85
C GLY A 26 -28.09 -9.16 6.09
N GLY A 27 -28.58 -10.17 6.83
CA GLY A 27 -29.30 -11.32 6.28
C GLY A 27 -28.42 -12.54 6.08
N ASP A 28 -28.80 -13.44 5.16
CA ASP A 28 -28.00 -14.63 4.83
C ASP A 28 -26.77 -14.26 4.00
N TYR A 29 -25.63 -14.16 4.67
CA TYR A 29 -24.37 -13.79 4.03
C TYR A 29 -23.85 -14.89 3.08
N ALA A 30 -24.12 -16.16 3.38
CA ALA A 30 -23.66 -17.26 2.55
C ALA A 30 -24.37 -17.25 1.19
N GLN A 31 -25.69 -17.16 1.20
CA GLN A 31 -26.49 -17.07 -0.02
C GLN A 31 -26.12 -15.82 -0.83
N LYS A 32 -26.09 -14.65 -0.19
CA LYS A 32 -25.74 -13.39 -0.86
C LYS A 32 -24.37 -13.46 -1.53
N LEU A 33 -23.38 -14.05 -0.85
CA LEU A 33 -22.00 -14.14 -1.37
C LEU A 33 -21.92 -15.01 -2.64
N GLU A 34 -22.72 -16.10 -2.72
CA GLU A 34 -22.80 -16.95 -3.91
C GLU A 34 -23.46 -16.25 -5.11
N GLU A 35 -24.37 -15.33 -4.86
CA GLU A 35 -25.08 -14.57 -5.90
C GLU A 35 -24.24 -13.40 -6.47
N LEU A 36 -23.33 -12.82 -5.69
CA LEU A 36 -22.55 -11.63 -6.07
C LEU A 36 -21.74 -11.76 -7.36
N PRO A 37 -21.07 -12.91 -7.69
CA PRO A 37 -20.37 -13.04 -8.97
C PRO A 37 -21.28 -12.89 -10.18
N TYR A 38 -22.54 -13.31 -10.08
CA TYR A 38 -23.53 -13.20 -11.15
C TYR A 38 -24.10 -11.78 -11.25
N LYS A 39 -24.21 -11.08 -10.13
CA LYS A 39 -24.60 -9.67 -10.08
C LYS A 39 -23.52 -8.74 -10.67
N ILE A 40 -22.25 -8.98 -10.33
CA ILE A 40 -21.10 -8.16 -10.81
C ILE A 40 -20.77 -8.47 -12.27
N CYS A 41 -20.92 -9.72 -12.69
CA CYS A 41 -20.68 -10.18 -14.06
C CYS A 41 -21.94 -10.86 -14.61
N PRO A 42 -22.98 -10.08 -14.99
CA PRO A 42 -24.20 -10.62 -15.59
C PRO A 42 -23.94 -11.15 -17.01
N GLY A 43 -24.88 -11.93 -17.55
CA GLY A 43 -24.85 -12.48 -18.90
C GLY A 43 -24.85 -14.01 -18.93
N ASP A 44 -24.96 -14.57 -20.13
CA ASP A 44 -24.90 -16.02 -20.36
C ASP A 44 -23.47 -16.55 -20.43
N PRO A 45 -23.22 -17.83 -20.05
CA PRO A 45 -21.87 -18.42 -20.04
C PRO A 45 -21.11 -18.33 -21.37
N ASP A 46 -21.82 -18.31 -22.48
CA ASP A 46 -21.24 -18.25 -23.83
C ASP A 46 -20.93 -16.82 -24.29
N GLU A 47 -21.28 -15.82 -23.51
CA GLU A 47 -21.00 -14.42 -23.81
C GLU A 47 -19.56 -14.03 -23.41
N ILE A 48 -19.06 -12.99 -24.07
CA ILE A 48 -17.81 -12.34 -23.71
C ILE A 48 -18.04 -11.49 -22.47
N GLY A 49 -17.29 -11.76 -21.41
CA GLY A 49 -17.36 -10.98 -20.18
C GLY A 49 -16.89 -9.53 -20.36
N PRO A 50 -17.34 -8.60 -19.48
CA PRO A 50 -17.02 -7.18 -19.58
C PRO A 50 -15.52 -6.86 -19.37
N PHE A 51 -14.75 -7.77 -18.79
CA PHE A 51 -13.32 -7.57 -18.50
C PHE A 51 -12.40 -8.64 -19.12
N ARG A 52 -12.93 -9.83 -19.44
CA ARG A 52 -12.20 -10.98 -20.00
C ARG A 52 -13.02 -11.65 -21.09
N ASN A 53 -12.35 -12.42 -21.95
CA ASN A 53 -13.02 -13.12 -23.05
C ASN A 53 -13.85 -14.35 -22.63
N ASN A 54 -13.93 -14.64 -21.33
CA ASN A 54 -14.69 -15.77 -20.82
C ASN A 54 -15.38 -15.40 -19.51
N LEU A 55 -16.69 -15.40 -19.51
CA LEU A 55 -17.53 -14.97 -18.37
C LEU A 55 -17.43 -15.93 -17.18
N LEU A 56 -17.28 -17.24 -17.40
CA LEU A 56 -17.12 -18.22 -16.32
C LEU A 56 -15.82 -17.98 -15.54
N ILE A 57 -14.70 -17.75 -16.24
CA ILE A 57 -13.42 -17.41 -15.61
C ILE A 57 -13.54 -16.08 -14.87
N GLU A 58 -14.27 -15.13 -15.43
CA GLU A 58 -14.47 -13.82 -14.80
C GLU A 58 -15.23 -13.94 -13.48
N ARG A 59 -16.35 -14.66 -13.46
CA ARG A 59 -17.12 -14.96 -12.24
C ARG A 59 -16.25 -15.69 -11.20
N ALA A 60 -15.45 -16.66 -11.64
CA ALA A 60 -14.53 -17.36 -10.74
C ALA A 60 -13.48 -16.41 -10.13
N VAL A 61 -12.93 -15.46 -10.93
CA VAL A 61 -11.99 -14.44 -10.43
C VAL A 61 -12.66 -13.49 -9.45
N VAL A 62 -13.89 -13.06 -9.74
CA VAL A 62 -14.71 -12.23 -8.84
C VAL A 62 -14.99 -12.95 -7.54
N GLY A 63 -15.35 -14.24 -7.58
CA GLY A 63 -15.56 -15.05 -6.38
C GLY A 63 -14.34 -15.06 -5.44
N GLU A 64 -13.11 -15.24 -5.97
CA GLU A 64 -11.91 -15.15 -5.14
C GLU A 64 -11.66 -13.74 -4.58
N ARG A 65 -12.00 -12.69 -5.35
CA ARG A 65 -11.89 -11.31 -4.86
C ARG A 65 -12.88 -11.01 -3.75
N LEU A 66 -14.10 -11.51 -3.86
CA LEU A 66 -15.13 -11.39 -2.82
C LEU A 66 -14.68 -12.07 -1.53
N ARG A 67 -14.12 -13.28 -1.61
CA ARG A 67 -13.54 -13.96 -0.44
C ARG A 67 -12.44 -13.13 0.21
N LEU A 68 -11.49 -12.62 -0.58
CA LEU A 68 -10.41 -11.77 -0.07
C LEU A 68 -10.96 -10.46 0.52
N ALA A 69 -12.00 -9.88 -0.08
CA ALA A 69 -12.65 -8.67 0.44
C ALA A 69 -13.41 -8.92 1.76
N MET A 70 -13.82 -10.16 2.02
CA MET A 70 -14.33 -10.60 3.32
C MET A 70 -13.25 -10.95 4.35
N GLY A 71 -11.95 -10.91 3.96
CA GLY A 71 -10.83 -11.37 4.80
C GLY A 71 -10.57 -12.87 4.76
N LEU A 72 -11.36 -13.64 3.99
CA LEU A 72 -11.21 -15.09 3.83
C LEU A 72 -9.96 -15.46 2.99
N PRO A 73 -9.38 -16.64 3.18
CA PRO A 73 -8.41 -17.18 2.24
C PRO A 73 -9.07 -17.52 0.90
N MET A 74 -8.27 -17.53 -0.18
CA MET A 74 -8.72 -18.07 -1.46
C MET A 74 -9.02 -19.58 -1.32
N ARG A 75 -9.92 -20.08 -2.15
CA ARG A 75 -10.21 -21.52 -2.24
C ARG A 75 -8.98 -22.29 -2.73
N LYS A 76 -8.77 -23.49 -2.24
CA LYS A 76 -7.70 -24.35 -2.71
C LYS A 76 -8.04 -24.91 -4.09
N LEU A 77 -7.09 -24.83 -5.02
CA LEU A 77 -7.25 -25.45 -6.32
C LEU A 77 -7.27 -26.97 -6.20
N GLY A 78 -8.27 -27.61 -6.76
CA GLY A 78 -8.44 -29.06 -6.72
C GLY A 78 -9.36 -29.59 -5.60
N GLU A 79 -9.84 -28.71 -4.72
CA GLU A 79 -10.89 -29.03 -3.76
C GLU A 79 -12.23 -28.40 -4.19
N HIS A 80 -13.33 -29.12 -3.98
CA HIS A 80 -14.66 -28.58 -4.20
C HIS A 80 -15.06 -27.72 -3.01
N ASN A 81 -15.02 -26.41 -3.16
CA ASN A 81 -15.37 -25.44 -2.14
C ASN A 81 -16.28 -24.36 -2.72
N ASN A 82 -17.33 -23.98 -1.97
CA ASN A 82 -18.19 -22.86 -2.29
C ASN A 82 -17.47 -21.52 -2.03
N ILE A 83 -17.96 -20.44 -2.61
CA ILE A 83 -17.44 -19.09 -2.33
C ILE A 83 -17.74 -18.71 -0.89
N SER A 84 -18.86 -19.19 -0.35
CA SER A 84 -19.36 -18.94 1.00
C SER A 84 -18.72 -19.78 2.11
N ASP A 85 -17.90 -20.78 1.78
CA ASP A 85 -17.29 -21.63 2.80
C ASP A 85 -16.49 -20.80 3.83
N SER A 86 -16.74 -21.04 5.12
CA SER A 86 -16.18 -20.30 6.27
C SER A 86 -16.65 -18.83 6.40
N VAL A 87 -17.76 -18.45 5.78
CA VAL A 87 -18.29 -17.08 5.89
C VAL A 87 -18.64 -16.72 7.33
N GLU A 88 -19.13 -17.68 8.12
CA GLU A 88 -19.46 -17.49 9.53
C GLU A 88 -18.26 -17.05 10.37
N GLU A 89 -17.06 -17.51 10.01
CA GLU A 89 -15.81 -17.12 10.70
C GLU A 89 -15.49 -15.63 10.51
N THR A 90 -16.05 -14.98 9.49
CA THR A 90 -15.79 -13.58 9.17
C THR A 90 -16.74 -12.60 9.84
N VAL A 91 -17.89 -13.09 10.34
CA VAL A 91 -18.93 -12.26 10.99
C VAL A 91 -18.48 -11.74 12.35
N ILE A 92 -17.33 -12.18 12.84
CA ILE A 92 -16.78 -11.78 14.13
C ILE A 92 -16.08 -10.42 14.00
N ALA A 93 -16.58 -9.42 14.74
CA ALA A 93 -16.04 -8.05 14.74
C ALA A 93 -14.60 -7.91 15.30
N GLU A 94 -13.97 -9.00 15.68
CA GLU A 94 -12.64 -9.05 16.32
C GLU A 94 -11.60 -9.84 15.52
N LYS A 95 -11.93 -10.25 14.31
CA LYS A 95 -11.00 -11.05 13.49
C LYS A 95 -9.86 -10.19 12.99
N TYR A 96 -8.63 -10.62 13.29
CA TYR A 96 -7.41 -10.02 12.76
C TYR A 96 -7.09 -10.50 11.35
N TYR A 97 -6.24 -9.74 10.63
CA TYR A 97 -5.67 -10.20 9.39
C TYR A 97 -4.81 -11.45 9.60
N GLU A 98 -5.12 -12.50 8.85
CA GLU A 98 -4.26 -13.66 8.75
C GLU A 98 -3.42 -13.58 7.47
N PRO A 99 -2.08 -13.61 7.57
CA PRO A 99 -1.23 -13.71 6.40
C PRO A 99 -1.55 -14.96 5.57
N PRO A 100 -1.37 -14.94 4.26
CA PRO A 100 -0.81 -13.84 3.47
C PRO A 100 -1.86 -12.76 3.12
N LEU A 101 -1.44 -11.49 3.17
CA LEU A 101 -2.30 -10.35 2.85
C LEU A 101 -2.41 -10.10 1.35
N ILE A 102 -1.30 -10.24 0.62
CA ILE A 102 -1.26 -10.09 -0.84
C ILE A 102 -1.30 -11.47 -1.48
N ASN A 103 -2.27 -11.70 -2.34
CA ASN A 103 -2.56 -13.01 -2.92
C ASN A 103 -2.54 -12.98 -4.46
N VAL A 104 -2.17 -14.11 -5.08
CA VAL A 104 -2.21 -14.28 -6.54
C VAL A 104 -3.38 -15.20 -6.90
N ILE A 105 -4.40 -14.65 -7.55
CA ILE A 105 -5.50 -15.42 -8.14
C ILE A 105 -4.93 -16.16 -9.36
N LYS A 106 -4.67 -17.45 -9.20
CA LYS A 106 -3.87 -18.26 -10.12
C LYS A 106 -4.45 -18.33 -11.54
N PHE A 107 -5.76 -18.45 -11.67
CA PHE A 107 -6.42 -18.52 -12.97
C PHE A 107 -6.63 -17.14 -13.62
N ALA A 108 -6.44 -16.05 -12.89
CA ALA A 108 -6.37 -14.70 -13.45
C ALA A 108 -4.97 -14.32 -13.95
N CYS A 109 -3.93 -15.11 -13.62
CA CYS A 109 -2.55 -14.82 -13.98
C CYS A 109 -2.25 -15.17 -15.44
N ASN A 110 -1.87 -14.19 -16.23
CA ASN A 110 -1.59 -14.35 -17.67
C ASN A 110 -0.20 -14.96 -17.98
N ARG A 111 0.53 -15.48 -16.99
CA ARG A 111 1.86 -16.10 -17.18
C ARG A 111 2.83 -15.20 -17.96
N CYS A 112 2.83 -13.90 -17.67
CA CYS A 112 3.62 -12.91 -18.40
C CYS A 112 5.07 -13.35 -18.60
N PRO A 113 5.68 -13.04 -19.74
CA PRO A 113 7.10 -13.33 -19.99
C PRO A 113 7.98 -12.64 -18.94
N ASP A 114 9.13 -13.24 -18.66
CA ASP A 114 10.01 -12.78 -17.60
C ASP A 114 11.42 -12.57 -18.15
N ASN A 115 11.78 -11.30 -18.35
CA ASN A 115 13.08 -10.86 -18.84
C ASN A 115 13.50 -11.57 -20.14
N ILE A 116 12.67 -11.47 -21.18
CA ILE A 116 13.00 -11.96 -22.52
C ILE A 116 13.23 -10.77 -23.47
N ILE A 117 14.14 -10.97 -24.42
CA ILE A 117 14.31 -10.06 -25.57
C ILE A 117 13.43 -10.56 -26.69
N LYS A 118 12.61 -9.67 -27.24
CA LYS A 118 11.67 -9.99 -28.32
C LYS A 118 11.73 -8.94 -29.42
N VAL A 119 11.67 -9.38 -30.67
CA VAL A 119 11.45 -8.52 -31.82
C VAL A 119 9.96 -8.26 -32.00
N THR A 120 9.59 -7.02 -32.23
CA THR A 120 8.20 -6.60 -32.48
C THR A 120 7.92 -6.49 -33.96
N ASN A 121 6.67 -6.27 -34.35
CA ASN A 121 6.26 -6.02 -35.72
C ASN A 121 6.85 -4.73 -36.33
N GLY A 122 7.52 -3.88 -35.52
CA GLY A 122 8.25 -2.71 -35.97
C GLY A 122 9.57 -3.02 -36.66
N CYS A 123 9.99 -4.30 -36.75
CA CYS A 123 11.20 -4.69 -37.44
C CYS A 123 11.04 -4.48 -38.95
N GLN A 124 11.94 -3.70 -39.54
CA GLN A 124 11.92 -3.38 -41.00
C GLN A 124 12.77 -4.35 -41.85
N GLY A 125 13.42 -5.34 -41.24
CA GLY A 125 14.27 -6.28 -41.98
C GLY A 125 15.44 -5.60 -42.70
N CYS A 126 16.04 -4.56 -42.10
CA CYS A 126 17.09 -3.73 -42.68
C CYS A 126 18.25 -4.57 -43.25
N ILE A 127 18.99 -4.02 -44.25
CA ILE A 127 20.07 -4.73 -44.95
C ILE A 127 21.31 -4.87 -44.03
N GLU A 128 21.62 -3.87 -43.23
CA GLU A 128 22.81 -3.88 -42.35
C GLU A 128 22.72 -4.87 -41.20
N HIS A 129 21.51 -5.24 -40.78
CA HIS A 129 21.25 -6.16 -39.68
C HIS A 129 22.07 -5.90 -38.40
N PRO A 130 22.18 -4.65 -37.89
CA PRO A 130 23.08 -4.34 -36.78
C PRO A 130 22.76 -5.13 -35.52
N CYS A 131 21.51 -5.52 -35.31
CA CYS A 131 21.10 -6.35 -34.18
C CYS A 131 21.64 -7.80 -34.27
N ILE A 132 21.86 -8.34 -35.47
CA ILE A 132 22.43 -9.67 -35.68
C ILE A 132 23.94 -9.60 -35.48
N GLU A 133 24.60 -8.64 -36.10
CA GLU A 133 26.06 -8.46 -36.02
C GLU A 133 26.57 -8.18 -34.62
N ILE A 134 25.85 -7.35 -33.84
CA ILE A 134 26.27 -7.00 -32.47
C ILE A 134 26.07 -8.14 -31.47
N CYS A 135 25.34 -9.21 -31.81
CA CYS A 135 24.99 -10.27 -30.88
C CYS A 135 26.15 -11.18 -30.53
N PRO A 136 26.74 -11.12 -29.31
CA PRO A 136 27.92 -11.90 -28.94
C PRO A 136 27.68 -13.41 -28.91
N LYS A 137 26.40 -13.82 -28.79
CA LYS A 137 25.99 -15.23 -28.74
C LYS A 137 25.36 -15.71 -30.05
N LYS A 138 25.35 -14.87 -31.10
CA LYS A 138 24.70 -15.19 -32.39
C LYS A 138 23.28 -15.74 -32.20
N ALA A 139 22.58 -15.17 -31.19
CA ALA A 139 21.22 -15.57 -30.84
C ALA A 139 20.13 -14.90 -31.69
N ILE A 140 20.51 -14.08 -32.68
CA ILE A 140 19.57 -13.40 -33.57
C ILE A 140 19.83 -13.86 -34.98
N SER A 141 18.78 -14.25 -35.68
CA SER A 141 18.80 -14.66 -37.08
C SER A 141 17.69 -13.96 -37.84
N LYS A 142 17.76 -14.00 -39.18
CA LYS A 142 16.70 -13.50 -40.05
C LYS A 142 15.75 -14.65 -40.39
N VAL A 143 14.47 -14.46 -40.09
CA VAL A 143 13.39 -15.40 -40.40
C VAL A 143 12.28 -14.62 -41.11
N ASN A 144 11.88 -15.08 -42.30
CA ASN A 144 10.84 -14.42 -43.10
C ASN A 144 11.05 -12.90 -43.28
N GLY A 145 12.30 -12.49 -43.53
CA GLY A 145 12.63 -11.09 -43.72
C GLY A 145 12.84 -10.26 -42.47
N HIS A 146 12.48 -10.75 -41.29
CA HIS A 146 12.57 -10.04 -39.99
C HIS A 146 13.58 -10.71 -39.07
N ALA A 147 14.12 -9.92 -38.14
CA ALA A 147 14.96 -10.46 -37.07
C ALA A 147 14.16 -11.35 -36.14
N HIS A 148 14.75 -12.45 -35.70
CA HIS A 148 14.17 -13.37 -34.72
C HIS A 148 15.21 -13.69 -33.64
N VAL A 149 14.80 -13.67 -32.36
CA VAL A 149 15.67 -13.96 -31.21
C VAL A 149 15.44 -15.40 -30.72
N ASP A 150 16.49 -16.21 -30.77
CA ASP A 150 16.56 -17.50 -30.10
C ASP A 150 16.68 -17.28 -28.60
N THR A 151 15.60 -17.54 -27.86
CA THR A 151 15.50 -17.30 -26.44
C THR A 151 16.40 -18.22 -25.60
N GLU A 152 16.81 -19.38 -26.13
CA GLU A 152 17.70 -20.33 -25.45
C GLU A 152 19.15 -19.87 -25.51
N LYS A 153 19.59 -19.34 -26.66
CA LYS A 153 20.93 -18.79 -26.82
C LYS A 153 21.09 -17.37 -26.27
N CYS A 154 19.98 -16.63 -26.10
CA CYS A 154 20.00 -15.24 -25.73
C CYS A 154 20.39 -15.03 -24.25
N ILE A 155 21.52 -14.37 -24.00
CA ILE A 155 21.98 -14.00 -22.66
C ILE A 155 21.33 -12.71 -22.11
N ARG A 156 20.41 -12.12 -22.85
CA ARG A 156 19.61 -10.94 -22.44
C ARG A 156 20.45 -9.69 -22.16
N CYS A 157 21.59 -9.53 -22.80
CA CYS A 157 22.50 -8.39 -22.58
C CYS A 157 21.94 -7.03 -23.04
N GLY A 158 20.98 -7.01 -23.98
CA GLY A 158 20.32 -5.79 -24.47
C GLY A 158 21.01 -5.09 -25.63
N ARG A 159 22.26 -5.44 -26.03
CA ARG A 159 23.01 -4.75 -27.09
C ARG A 159 22.24 -4.60 -28.40
N CYS A 160 21.43 -5.61 -28.75
CA CYS A 160 20.60 -5.56 -29.96
C CYS A 160 19.46 -4.54 -29.89
N MET A 161 19.02 -4.18 -28.68
CA MET A 161 18.01 -3.13 -28.50
C MET A 161 18.61 -1.75 -28.79
N ASP A 162 19.82 -1.51 -28.30
CA ASP A 162 20.54 -0.24 -28.48
C ASP A 162 20.99 -0.07 -29.94
N ALA A 163 21.30 -1.16 -30.64
CA ALA A 163 21.72 -1.14 -32.03
C ALA A 163 20.55 -1.01 -33.03
N CYS A 164 19.30 -1.18 -32.61
CA CYS A 164 18.16 -1.14 -33.48
C CYS A 164 17.67 0.30 -33.72
N SER A 165 17.93 0.88 -34.91
CA SER A 165 17.49 2.23 -35.27
C SER A 165 15.96 2.40 -35.27
N PHE A 166 15.19 1.32 -35.36
CA PHE A 166 13.73 1.33 -35.38
C PHE A 166 13.13 1.04 -33.99
N SER A 167 13.94 0.86 -32.94
CA SER A 167 13.47 0.46 -31.61
C SER A 167 12.54 -0.78 -31.63
N ALA A 168 12.71 -1.65 -32.64
CA ALA A 168 11.86 -2.81 -32.86
C ALA A 168 12.18 -3.99 -31.91
N ILE A 169 13.25 -3.92 -31.13
CA ILE A 169 13.65 -4.95 -30.17
C ILE A 169 13.41 -4.45 -28.77
N ILE A 170 12.61 -5.19 -28.01
CA ILE A 170 12.20 -4.80 -26.66
C ILE A 170 12.55 -5.87 -25.63
N ARG A 171 12.75 -5.44 -24.41
CA ARG A 171 12.81 -6.33 -23.23
C ARG A 171 11.42 -6.44 -22.64
N GLN A 172 10.89 -7.64 -22.60
CA GLN A 172 9.63 -7.91 -21.90
C GLN A 172 9.94 -8.45 -20.50
N GLU A 173 9.44 -7.75 -19.50
CA GLU A 173 9.56 -8.13 -18.10
C GLU A 173 8.18 -8.33 -17.50
N ARG A 174 8.10 -9.25 -16.56
CA ARG A 174 6.86 -9.48 -15.81
C ARG A 174 6.56 -8.26 -14.93
N PRO A 175 5.44 -7.52 -15.12
CA PRO A 175 5.20 -6.25 -14.43
C PRO A 175 5.21 -6.36 -12.90
N CYS A 176 4.59 -7.42 -12.34
CA CYS A 176 4.57 -7.64 -10.89
C CYS A 176 5.97 -7.94 -10.33
N LYS A 177 6.82 -8.67 -11.06
CA LYS A 177 8.19 -8.97 -10.66
C LYS A 177 9.08 -7.72 -10.77
N LYS A 178 8.94 -6.96 -11.84
CA LYS A 178 9.66 -5.70 -12.05
C LYS A 178 9.36 -4.68 -10.94
N ALA A 179 8.11 -4.62 -10.49
CA ALA A 179 7.69 -3.74 -9.41
C ALA A 179 8.14 -4.20 -8.01
N CYS A 180 8.64 -5.44 -7.88
CA CYS A 180 9.03 -6.02 -6.59
C CYS A 180 10.51 -5.75 -6.28
N GLY A 181 10.80 -4.68 -5.53
CA GLY A 181 12.18 -4.27 -5.19
C GLY A 181 12.96 -5.24 -4.31
N ILE A 182 12.26 -6.19 -3.66
CA ILE A 182 12.87 -7.24 -2.81
C ILE A 182 12.91 -8.61 -3.48
N ALA A 183 12.60 -8.70 -4.78
CA ALA A 183 12.61 -9.94 -5.56
C ALA A 183 11.80 -11.11 -4.94
N ALA A 184 10.66 -10.80 -4.28
CA ALA A 184 9.79 -11.80 -3.67
C ALA A 184 8.85 -12.50 -4.67
N ILE A 185 8.86 -12.14 -5.96
CA ILE A 185 7.97 -12.73 -6.97
C ILE A 185 8.73 -13.65 -7.91
N GLY A 186 8.41 -14.93 -7.82
CA GLY A 186 8.90 -16.00 -8.66
C GLY A 186 7.85 -16.52 -9.65
N ARG A 187 8.02 -17.80 -10.03
CA ARG A 187 7.10 -18.59 -10.85
C ARG A 187 6.73 -19.88 -10.15
N ASP A 188 5.50 -20.33 -10.31
CA ASP A 188 5.12 -21.71 -10.02
C ASP A 188 5.42 -22.63 -11.22
N GLU A 189 5.17 -23.93 -11.07
CA GLU A 189 5.40 -24.97 -12.09
C GLU A 189 4.66 -24.71 -13.40
N LEU A 190 3.51 -24.03 -13.34
CA LEU A 190 2.73 -23.64 -14.53
C LEU A 190 3.12 -22.27 -15.09
N GLY A 191 4.22 -21.67 -14.62
CA GLY A 191 4.70 -20.36 -15.08
C GLY A 191 3.93 -19.16 -14.58
N ARG A 192 2.98 -19.35 -13.64
CA ARG A 192 2.20 -18.25 -13.03
C ARG A 192 3.03 -17.55 -11.94
N ALA A 193 2.64 -16.32 -11.58
CA ALA A 193 3.29 -15.62 -10.47
C ALA A 193 3.11 -16.38 -9.15
N ALA A 194 4.20 -16.47 -8.37
CA ALA A 194 4.23 -17.02 -7.02
C ALA A 194 4.96 -16.04 -6.11
N ILE A 195 4.39 -15.76 -4.93
CA ILE A 195 4.97 -14.85 -3.95
C ILE A 195 5.70 -15.67 -2.89
N ASP A 196 6.97 -15.35 -2.66
CA ASP A 196 7.73 -15.83 -1.52
C ASP A 196 7.37 -14.96 -0.30
N TYR A 197 6.50 -15.47 0.54
CA TYR A 197 5.99 -14.74 1.71
C TYR A 197 7.05 -14.51 2.79
N LYS A 198 8.14 -15.29 2.81
CA LYS A 198 9.26 -15.04 3.73
C LYS A 198 9.98 -13.73 3.38
N LYS A 199 10.03 -13.39 2.09
CA LYS A 199 10.62 -12.13 1.61
C LYS A 199 9.60 -10.99 1.54
N CYS A 200 8.34 -11.29 1.23
CA CYS A 200 7.31 -10.28 0.97
C CYS A 200 7.12 -9.35 2.18
N THR A 201 7.09 -8.03 1.93
CA THR A 201 6.82 -6.96 2.91
C THR A 201 5.42 -6.36 2.76
N SER A 202 4.55 -7.00 2.00
CA SER A 202 3.16 -6.57 1.75
C SER A 202 3.00 -5.13 1.23
N CYS A 203 4.00 -4.57 0.51
CA CYS A 203 3.97 -3.19 0.01
C CYS A 203 2.89 -2.91 -1.06
N GLY A 204 2.24 -3.93 -1.63
CA GLY A 204 1.17 -3.80 -2.62
C GLY A 204 1.61 -3.36 -4.03
N GLN A 205 2.90 -3.08 -4.30
CA GLN A 205 3.34 -2.59 -5.61
C GLN A 205 3.09 -3.59 -6.74
N CYS A 206 3.13 -4.88 -6.47
CA CYS A 206 2.78 -5.93 -7.45
C CYS A 206 1.29 -5.89 -7.82
N LEU A 207 0.40 -5.54 -6.89
CA LEU A 207 -1.04 -5.37 -7.12
C LEU A 207 -1.27 -4.19 -8.08
N VAL A 208 -0.66 -3.04 -7.80
CA VAL A 208 -0.78 -1.83 -8.66
C VAL A 208 -0.32 -2.11 -10.07
N ASN A 209 0.80 -2.83 -10.24
CA ASN A 209 1.47 -3.03 -11.53
C ASN A 209 0.97 -4.25 -12.31
N CYS A 210 0.07 -5.09 -11.76
CA CYS A 210 -0.50 -6.20 -12.51
C CYS A 210 -1.61 -5.73 -13.47
N PRO A 211 -1.41 -5.73 -14.81
CA PRO A 211 -2.43 -5.26 -15.74
C PRO A 211 -3.63 -6.21 -15.86
N PHE A 212 -3.44 -7.47 -15.47
CA PHE A 212 -4.50 -8.48 -15.50
C PHE A 212 -5.32 -8.55 -14.22
N GLY A 213 -4.99 -7.71 -13.23
CA GLY A 213 -5.66 -7.74 -11.94
C GLY A 213 -5.59 -9.10 -11.23
N ALA A 214 -4.55 -9.90 -11.50
CA ALA A 214 -4.39 -11.23 -10.90
C ALA A 214 -3.90 -11.19 -9.45
N ILE A 215 -3.50 -10.03 -8.95
CA ILE A 215 -3.04 -9.86 -7.57
C ILE A 215 -4.09 -9.06 -6.82
N SER A 216 -4.47 -9.53 -5.64
CA SER A 216 -5.44 -8.90 -4.76
C SER A 216 -4.97 -8.98 -3.31
N ASP A 217 -5.41 -8.03 -2.51
CA ASP A 217 -5.19 -7.95 -1.07
C ASP A 217 -6.43 -8.44 -0.31
N LYS A 218 -6.22 -8.79 0.97
CA LYS A 218 -7.32 -9.04 1.90
C LYS A 218 -7.85 -7.72 2.46
N SER A 219 -9.15 -7.65 2.71
CA SER A 219 -9.83 -6.50 3.31
C SER A 219 -10.43 -6.84 4.67
N GLN A 220 -10.71 -5.80 5.46
CA GLN A 220 -11.47 -5.86 6.70
C GLN A 220 -12.74 -4.99 6.66
N ILE A 221 -13.23 -4.67 5.46
CA ILE A 221 -14.49 -3.90 5.29
C ILE A 221 -15.62 -4.53 6.09
N PHE A 222 -15.80 -5.85 5.92
CA PHE A 222 -16.89 -6.59 6.54
C PHE A 222 -16.82 -6.51 8.06
N GLN A 223 -15.66 -6.83 8.65
CA GLN A 223 -15.46 -6.81 10.10
C GLN A 223 -15.59 -5.41 10.69
N THR A 224 -15.10 -4.38 9.97
CA THR A 224 -15.27 -2.97 10.36
C THR A 224 -16.74 -2.59 10.45
N ILE A 225 -17.55 -2.98 9.46
CA ILE A 225 -18.98 -2.69 9.45
C ILE A 225 -19.70 -3.49 10.55
N MET A 226 -19.29 -4.73 10.82
CA MET A 226 -19.82 -5.51 11.96
C MET A 226 -19.51 -4.83 13.29
N ALA A 227 -18.29 -4.27 13.45
CA ALA A 227 -17.93 -3.52 14.65
C ALA A 227 -18.80 -2.25 14.81
N ILE A 228 -19.04 -1.50 13.74
CA ILE A 228 -19.97 -0.35 13.76
C ILE A 228 -21.38 -0.79 14.17
N LYS A 229 -21.89 -1.88 13.61
CA LYS A 229 -23.24 -2.40 13.91
C LYS A 229 -23.37 -2.95 15.33
N SER A 230 -22.27 -3.36 15.98
CA SER A 230 -22.31 -3.84 17.36
C SER A 230 -22.57 -2.74 18.41
N GLY A 231 -22.56 -1.46 18.00
CA GLY A 231 -22.78 -0.31 18.88
C GLY A 231 -21.55 0.11 19.69
N ILE A 232 -20.40 -0.55 19.51
CA ILE A 232 -19.13 -0.11 20.09
C ILE A 232 -18.68 1.17 19.38
N PRO A 233 -18.24 2.23 20.08
CA PRO A 233 -17.68 3.41 19.43
C PRO A 233 -16.48 3.06 18.56
N VAL A 234 -16.53 3.42 17.27
CA VAL A 234 -15.47 3.13 16.29
C VAL A 234 -14.91 4.44 15.77
N TYR A 235 -13.62 4.65 16.00
CA TYR A 235 -12.90 5.87 15.59
C TYR A 235 -12.02 5.61 14.38
N VAL A 236 -11.95 6.61 13.50
CA VAL A 236 -11.06 6.58 12.33
C VAL A 236 -9.76 7.32 12.65
N VAL A 237 -8.64 6.70 12.33
CA VAL A 237 -7.31 7.34 12.23
C VAL A 237 -6.97 7.50 10.76
N LEU A 238 -7.05 8.72 10.24
CA LEU A 238 -6.97 9.02 8.82
C LEU A 238 -5.56 9.47 8.42
N ALA A 239 -4.92 8.73 7.51
CA ALA A 239 -3.56 9.02 7.03
C ALA A 239 -3.52 10.34 6.24
N PRO A 240 -2.47 11.20 6.36
CA PRO A 240 -2.40 12.49 5.68
C PRO A 240 -2.50 12.43 4.16
N ALA A 241 -2.18 11.26 3.56
CA ALA A 241 -2.32 11.02 2.13
C ALA A 241 -3.79 11.01 1.63
N PHE A 242 -4.79 11.15 2.50
CA PHE A 242 -6.21 11.15 2.13
C PHE A 242 -6.63 12.36 1.30
N VAL A 243 -5.90 13.45 1.43
CA VAL A 243 -6.27 14.73 0.82
C VAL A 243 -6.34 14.62 -0.70
N GLY A 244 -7.50 15.00 -1.26
CA GLY A 244 -7.78 14.92 -2.69
C GLY A 244 -8.04 13.50 -3.23
N GLN A 245 -8.06 12.45 -2.39
CA GLN A 245 -8.32 11.08 -2.87
C GLN A 245 -9.78 10.86 -3.27
N PHE A 246 -10.72 11.42 -2.53
CA PHE A 246 -12.15 11.13 -2.66
C PHE A 246 -12.89 12.08 -3.62
N GLY A 247 -12.19 12.94 -4.32
CA GLY A 247 -12.74 13.90 -5.26
C GLY A 247 -12.26 15.33 -5.00
N PRO A 248 -12.45 16.27 -5.94
CA PRO A 248 -11.98 17.64 -5.82
C PRO A 248 -12.68 18.43 -4.70
N ASP A 249 -13.97 18.18 -4.49
CA ASP A 249 -14.80 18.89 -3.54
C ASP A 249 -14.96 18.16 -2.19
N ALA A 250 -14.32 16.98 -2.05
CA ALA A 250 -14.20 16.26 -0.79
C ALA A 250 -13.04 16.87 0.04
N THR A 251 -13.29 18.05 0.61
CA THR A 251 -12.28 18.78 1.40
C THR A 251 -11.98 18.07 2.73
N PRO A 252 -10.83 18.38 3.38
CA PRO A 252 -10.50 17.78 4.67
C PRO A 252 -11.59 17.96 5.73
N GLU A 253 -12.26 19.11 5.76
CA GLU A 253 -13.30 19.45 6.74
C GLU A 253 -14.59 18.63 6.52
N LYS A 254 -14.84 18.14 5.31
CA LYS A 254 -15.98 17.30 4.98
C LYS A 254 -15.77 15.82 5.34
N MET A 255 -14.54 15.41 5.61
CA MET A 255 -14.24 14.00 5.89
C MET A 255 -14.87 13.52 7.19
N LYS A 256 -14.81 14.33 8.25
CA LYS A 256 -15.40 13.96 9.55
C LYS A 256 -16.91 13.65 9.42
N PRO A 257 -17.78 14.53 8.93
CA PRO A 257 -19.18 14.21 8.73
C PRO A 257 -19.43 13.09 7.69
N ALA A 258 -18.57 12.95 6.66
CA ALA A 258 -18.71 11.86 5.71
C ALA A 258 -18.49 10.49 6.37
N PHE A 259 -17.46 10.34 7.21
CA PHE A 259 -17.23 9.11 7.96
C PHE A 259 -18.32 8.85 9.03
N GLN A 260 -18.84 9.89 9.67
CA GLN A 260 -19.96 9.74 10.61
C GLN A 260 -21.22 9.19 9.91
N ARG A 261 -21.48 9.58 8.67
CA ARG A 261 -22.58 9.00 7.86
C ARG A 261 -22.37 7.51 7.51
N LEU A 262 -21.12 7.02 7.52
CA LEU A 262 -20.81 5.58 7.42
C LEU A 262 -21.07 4.83 8.73
N GLY A 263 -21.23 5.55 9.85
CA GLY A 263 -21.47 4.98 11.18
C GLY A 263 -20.27 5.05 12.12
N PHE A 264 -19.17 5.68 11.71
CA PHE A 264 -18.04 5.94 12.62
C PHE A 264 -18.38 7.03 13.63
N THR A 265 -17.79 6.93 14.81
CA THR A 265 -18.03 7.88 15.93
C THR A 265 -17.35 9.22 15.64
N ASP A 266 -16.06 9.20 15.33
CA ASP A 266 -15.28 10.39 15.01
C ASP A 266 -14.01 10.07 14.19
N VAL A 267 -13.30 11.11 13.74
CA VAL A 267 -12.11 11.02 12.89
C VAL A 267 -10.97 11.84 13.46
N TYR A 268 -9.80 11.22 13.59
CA TYR A 268 -8.53 11.83 13.97
C TYR A 268 -7.51 11.74 12.83
N GLU A 269 -6.66 12.75 12.68
CA GLU A 269 -5.54 12.67 11.74
C GLU A 269 -4.42 11.78 12.31
N ALA A 270 -3.89 10.85 11.50
CA ALA A 270 -2.68 10.11 11.86
C ALA A 270 -1.44 11.02 11.97
N ALA A 271 -1.55 12.26 11.54
CA ALA A 271 -0.54 13.30 11.72
C ALA A 271 -0.29 13.63 13.21
N ILE A 272 -1.27 13.42 14.10
CA ILE A 272 -1.06 13.53 15.57
C ILE A 272 0.07 12.58 16.01
N GLY A 273 -0.02 11.30 15.62
CA GLY A 273 1.02 10.33 15.92
C GLY A 273 2.32 10.56 15.14
N ALA A 274 2.27 11.30 14.02
CA ALA A 274 3.48 11.71 13.33
C ALA A 274 4.24 12.79 14.10
N ASP A 275 3.55 13.75 14.73
CA ASP A 275 4.16 14.71 15.65
C ASP A 275 4.83 13.97 16.82
N LEU A 276 4.16 13.00 17.43
CA LEU A 276 4.73 12.20 18.53
C LEU A 276 5.93 11.37 18.08
N CYS A 277 5.83 10.69 16.92
CA CYS A 277 6.92 9.91 16.34
C CYS A 277 8.17 10.75 16.06
N VAL A 278 7.99 11.98 15.59
CA VAL A 278 9.09 12.92 15.32
C VAL A 278 9.83 13.29 16.61
N ILE A 279 9.11 13.49 17.71
CA ILE A 279 9.72 13.80 19.02
C ILE A 279 10.60 12.63 19.49
N GLU A 280 10.08 11.38 19.41
CA GLU A 280 10.84 10.17 19.73
C GLU A 280 12.07 10.02 18.80
N GLU A 281 11.87 10.06 17.48
CA GLU A 281 12.96 9.89 16.51
C GLU A 281 14.03 10.98 16.62
N ALA A 282 13.66 12.21 16.98
CA ALA A 282 14.63 13.29 17.20
C ALA A 282 15.49 13.06 18.46
N ALA A 283 14.88 12.59 19.55
CA ALA A 283 15.58 12.25 20.78
C ALA A 283 16.54 11.06 20.56
N ASP A 284 16.05 9.97 19.94
CA ASP A 284 16.84 8.79 19.58
C ASP A 284 18.06 9.17 18.71
N PHE A 285 17.85 10.01 17.70
CA PHE A 285 18.93 10.42 16.80
C PHE A 285 20.01 11.19 17.56
N LEU A 286 19.65 12.11 18.45
CA LEU A 286 20.59 12.90 19.23
C LEU A 286 21.40 12.04 20.20
N GLU A 287 20.77 11.04 20.82
CA GLU A 287 21.44 10.13 21.76
C GLU A 287 22.31 9.08 21.05
N GLU A 288 21.83 8.53 19.94
CA GLU A 288 22.41 7.32 19.36
C GLU A 288 23.38 7.56 18.22
N VAL A 289 23.26 8.67 17.47
CA VAL A 289 24.07 8.93 16.28
C VAL A 289 25.08 10.07 16.53
N PRO A 290 26.39 9.86 16.39
CA PRO A 290 27.07 8.62 15.99
C PRO A 290 27.50 7.72 17.16
N ALA A 291 27.05 7.98 18.39
CA ALA A 291 27.59 7.38 19.61
C ALA A 291 27.42 5.85 19.67
N LYS A 292 26.23 5.35 19.34
CA LYS A 292 25.89 3.91 19.35
C LYS A 292 25.79 3.37 17.92
N HIS A 293 25.23 4.15 17.01
CA HIS A 293 24.94 3.75 15.63
C HIS A 293 25.62 4.69 14.62
N ARG A 294 26.11 4.12 13.52
CA ARG A 294 26.76 4.89 12.45
C ARG A 294 25.77 5.83 11.75
N PHE A 295 24.51 5.45 11.64
CA PHE A 295 23.41 6.19 11.05
C PHE A 295 22.10 5.70 11.65
N MET A 296 21.02 6.44 11.50
CA MET A 296 19.67 6.00 11.90
C MET A 296 18.76 5.84 10.69
N VAL A 297 17.89 4.86 10.74
CA VAL A 297 16.87 4.54 9.73
C VAL A 297 15.50 4.86 10.30
N THR A 298 14.67 5.65 9.58
CA THR A 298 13.31 5.98 10.03
C THR A 298 12.41 4.75 10.14
N SER A 299 11.49 4.72 11.11
CA SER A 299 10.62 3.58 11.40
C SER A 299 9.26 3.61 10.70
N CYS A 300 8.76 4.76 10.26
CA CYS A 300 7.36 5.02 9.91
C CYS A 300 6.80 4.18 8.75
N CYS A 301 7.64 3.70 7.81
CA CYS A 301 7.22 2.84 6.70
C CYS A 301 7.43 1.35 7.02
N PRO A 302 6.38 0.55 7.29
CA PRO A 302 6.54 -0.84 7.74
C PRO A 302 7.19 -1.75 6.68
N SER A 303 6.97 -1.49 5.38
CA SER A 303 7.65 -2.25 4.31
C SER A 303 9.14 -1.93 4.20
N TRP A 304 9.55 -0.70 4.53
CA TRP A 304 10.94 -0.29 4.58
C TRP A 304 11.65 -0.97 5.76
N SER A 305 11.11 -0.81 6.97
CA SER A 305 11.66 -1.44 8.18
C SER A 305 11.75 -2.98 8.05
N ASP A 306 10.70 -3.61 7.47
CA ASP A 306 10.68 -5.06 7.24
C ASP A 306 11.71 -5.49 6.18
N MET A 307 11.96 -4.67 5.16
CA MET A 307 13.05 -4.91 4.20
C MET A 307 14.42 -4.84 4.88
N VAL A 308 14.67 -3.86 5.75
CA VAL A 308 15.93 -3.77 6.51
C VAL A 308 16.11 -5.05 7.33
N LYS A 309 15.13 -5.44 8.14
CA LYS A 309 15.17 -6.64 8.98
C LYS A 309 15.40 -7.94 8.20
N LYS A 310 14.80 -8.08 7.01
CA LYS A 310 14.88 -9.31 6.20
C LYS A 310 16.11 -9.39 5.32
N MET A 311 16.59 -8.27 4.76
CA MET A 311 17.66 -8.26 3.77
C MET A 311 19.00 -7.74 4.32
N PHE A 312 18.97 -6.99 5.40
CA PHE A 312 20.12 -6.36 6.05
C PHE A 312 20.01 -6.52 7.58
N PRO A 313 19.96 -7.78 8.08
CA PRO A 313 19.77 -8.02 9.52
C PRO A 313 20.88 -7.42 10.39
N ASP A 314 22.08 -7.24 9.83
CA ASP A 314 23.21 -6.54 10.42
C ASP A 314 22.98 -5.03 10.65
N MET A 315 21.97 -4.48 10.05
CA MET A 315 21.57 -3.07 10.20
C MET A 315 20.23 -2.89 10.95
N ALA A 316 19.64 -3.96 11.45
CA ALA A 316 18.31 -3.90 12.07
C ALA A 316 18.28 -2.99 13.31
N GLU A 317 19.38 -2.92 14.04
CA GLU A 317 19.55 -2.08 15.24
C GLU A 317 19.61 -0.57 14.91
N ASN A 318 19.94 -0.21 13.65
CA ASN A 318 19.92 1.19 13.22
C ASN A 318 18.50 1.74 12.94
N ILE A 319 17.46 0.88 12.98
CA ILE A 319 16.09 1.33 12.80
C ILE A 319 15.65 2.01 14.10
N SER A 320 15.13 3.26 14.01
CA SER A 320 14.53 3.95 15.14
C SER A 320 13.51 3.06 15.84
N VAL A 321 13.54 3.07 17.16
CA VAL A 321 12.59 2.32 18.01
C VAL A 321 11.24 3.00 18.13
N ALA A 322 11.13 4.25 17.68
CA ALA A 322 9.90 5.02 17.70
C ALA A 322 8.75 4.27 17.04
N MET A 323 7.60 4.31 17.69
CA MET A 323 6.38 3.71 17.15
C MET A 323 5.87 4.51 15.94
N THR A 324 5.22 3.81 15.02
CA THR A 324 4.71 4.48 13.81
C THR A 324 3.53 5.41 14.12
N PRO A 325 3.32 6.46 13.29
CA PRO A 325 2.19 7.38 13.45
C PRO A 325 0.83 6.71 13.61
N MET A 326 0.59 5.60 12.90
CA MET A 326 -0.63 4.81 13.03
C MET A 326 -0.83 4.31 14.46
N VAL A 327 0.20 3.73 15.06
CA VAL A 327 0.15 3.14 16.39
C VAL A 327 0.02 4.22 17.46
N LEU A 328 0.83 5.26 17.39
CA LEU A 328 0.80 6.38 18.35
C LEU A 328 -0.56 7.08 18.36
N THR A 329 -1.14 7.38 17.18
CA THR A 329 -2.48 7.98 17.14
C THR A 329 -3.54 7.01 17.67
N ALA A 330 -3.43 5.72 17.36
CA ALA A 330 -4.40 4.74 17.88
C ALA A 330 -4.35 4.62 19.40
N ARG A 331 -3.16 4.63 20.00
CA ARG A 331 -2.98 4.65 21.46
C ARG A 331 -3.55 5.94 22.07
N PHE A 332 -3.27 7.09 21.45
CA PHE A 332 -3.87 8.36 21.85
C PHE A 332 -5.40 8.28 21.87
N VAL A 333 -6.01 7.78 20.80
CA VAL A 333 -7.48 7.64 20.72
C VAL A 333 -8.01 6.68 21.78
N LYS A 334 -7.37 5.52 21.99
CA LYS A 334 -7.81 4.54 23.00
C LYS A 334 -7.63 5.02 24.44
N LYS A 335 -6.62 5.85 24.70
CA LYS A 335 -6.43 6.50 26.00
C LYS A 335 -7.50 7.56 26.26
N THR A 336 -7.84 8.34 25.23
CA THR A 336 -8.87 9.39 25.31
C THR A 336 -10.28 8.80 25.38
N HIS A 337 -10.52 7.66 24.71
CA HIS A 337 -11.82 7.00 24.60
C HIS A 337 -11.72 5.50 24.96
N PRO A 338 -11.65 5.16 26.26
CA PRO A 338 -11.54 3.76 26.68
C PRO A 338 -12.70 2.89 26.17
N GLY A 339 -12.39 1.68 25.75
CA GLY A 339 -13.37 0.71 25.23
C GLY A 339 -13.77 0.89 23.76
N CYS A 340 -13.20 1.87 23.07
CA CYS A 340 -13.44 2.08 21.64
C CYS A 340 -12.65 1.09 20.76
N LYS A 341 -13.05 1.00 19.49
CA LYS A 341 -12.26 0.39 18.40
C LYS A 341 -11.68 1.47 17.50
N VAL A 342 -10.48 1.19 16.98
CA VAL A 342 -9.74 2.10 16.10
C VAL A 342 -9.53 1.47 14.74
N VAL A 343 -9.91 2.22 13.70
CA VAL A 343 -9.73 1.86 12.30
C VAL A 343 -8.75 2.83 11.65
N PHE A 344 -7.59 2.34 11.23
CA PHE A 344 -6.70 3.13 10.41
C PHE A 344 -7.18 3.15 8.96
N VAL A 345 -7.36 4.33 8.40
CA VAL A 345 -7.71 4.53 6.99
C VAL A 345 -6.54 5.19 6.26
N GLY A 346 -5.95 4.48 5.30
CA GLY A 346 -4.74 4.99 4.66
C GLY A 346 -4.45 4.37 3.29
N PRO A 347 -3.31 4.68 2.68
CA PRO A 347 -2.96 4.25 1.33
C PRO A 347 -2.30 2.86 1.26
N CYS A 348 -2.13 2.14 2.37
CA CYS A 348 -1.03 1.18 2.51
C CYS A 348 -1.46 -0.21 2.99
N ASP A 349 -1.26 -1.24 2.14
CA ASP A 349 -1.49 -2.65 2.54
C ASP A 349 -0.49 -3.14 3.60
N ALA A 350 0.73 -2.60 3.64
CA ALA A 350 1.70 -3.00 4.66
C ALA A 350 1.30 -2.58 6.08
N LYS A 351 0.45 -1.57 6.23
CA LYS A 351 -0.15 -1.19 7.53
C LYS A 351 -1.11 -2.28 8.04
N LYS A 352 -1.75 -3.04 7.16
CA LYS A 352 -2.53 -4.22 7.52
C LYS A 352 -1.64 -5.28 8.20
N LEU A 353 -0.42 -5.51 7.63
CA LEU A 353 0.54 -6.44 8.21
C LEU A 353 1.09 -5.94 9.56
N GLU A 354 1.35 -4.64 9.68
CA GLU A 354 1.80 -4.02 10.92
C GLU A 354 0.75 -4.18 12.03
N ALA A 355 -0.52 -3.87 11.74
CA ALA A 355 -1.62 -4.01 12.69
C ALA A 355 -1.85 -5.47 13.14
N SER A 356 -1.40 -6.47 12.37
CA SER A 356 -1.50 -7.89 12.75
C SER A 356 -0.42 -8.36 13.72
N ARG A 357 0.64 -7.55 13.96
CA ARG A 357 1.73 -7.90 14.87
C ARG A 357 1.24 -7.96 16.31
N ARG A 358 1.77 -8.90 17.11
CA ARG A 358 1.35 -9.09 18.51
C ARG A 358 1.47 -7.83 19.37
N THR A 359 2.48 -7.01 19.11
CA THR A 359 2.77 -5.75 19.85
C THR A 359 1.83 -4.60 19.47
N VAL A 360 1.11 -4.69 18.35
CA VAL A 360 0.31 -3.57 17.78
C VAL A 360 -1.17 -3.90 17.68
N ARG A 361 -1.52 -5.19 17.59
CA ARG A 361 -2.91 -5.63 17.32
C ARG A 361 -3.94 -5.17 18.36
N SER A 362 -3.50 -4.85 19.57
CA SER A 362 -4.37 -4.29 20.63
C SER A 362 -4.64 -2.81 20.46
N ASP A 363 -3.80 -2.10 19.71
CA ASP A 363 -3.90 -0.66 19.51
C ASP A 363 -4.73 -0.31 18.27
N VAL A 364 -4.51 -1.03 17.15
CA VAL A 364 -5.22 -0.84 15.89
C VAL A 364 -6.08 -2.06 15.59
N ASP A 365 -7.40 -1.91 15.64
CA ASP A 365 -8.34 -3.03 15.45
C ASP A 365 -8.47 -3.41 13.96
N PHE A 366 -8.61 -2.41 13.07
CA PHE A 366 -8.77 -2.64 11.63
C PHE A 366 -7.96 -1.65 10.80
N VAL A 367 -7.62 -2.04 9.57
CA VAL A 367 -6.95 -1.19 8.59
C VAL A 367 -7.68 -1.27 7.26
N LEU A 368 -8.11 -0.12 6.75
CA LEU A 368 -8.75 0.02 5.44
C LEU A 368 -7.93 0.93 4.53
N THR A 369 -7.95 0.64 3.24
CA THR A 369 -7.40 1.52 2.20
C THR A 369 -8.43 2.55 1.76
N PHE A 370 -7.99 3.63 1.10
CA PHE A 370 -8.91 4.63 0.52
C PHE A 370 -9.83 4.01 -0.53
N GLU A 371 -9.34 3.01 -1.28
CA GLU A 371 -10.14 2.29 -2.27
C GLU A 371 -11.26 1.48 -1.61
N GLU A 372 -10.98 0.86 -0.46
CA GLU A 372 -11.96 0.13 0.33
C GLU A 372 -13.03 1.06 0.92
N VAL A 373 -12.62 2.20 1.47
CA VAL A 373 -13.55 3.22 2.02
C VAL A 373 -14.41 3.85 0.92
N LEU A 374 -13.85 4.04 -0.29
CA LEU A 374 -14.65 4.49 -1.45
C LEU A 374 -15.82 3.52 -1.72
N GLY A 375 -15.58 2.19 -1.61
CA GLY A 375 -16.63 1.18 -1.70
C GLY A 375 -17.69 1.32 -0.59
N MET A 376 -17.28 1.65 0.65
CA MET A 376 -18.21 1.90 1.75
C MET A 376 -19.10 3.12 1.49
N PHE A 377 -18.53 4.23 0.99
CA PHE A 377 -19.28 5.43 0.60
C PHE A 377 -20.33 5.09 -0.47
N ALA A 378 -19.94 4.35 -1.50
CA ALA A 378 -20.85 3.92 -2.57
C ALA A 378 -21.97 3.00 -2.04
N ALA A 379 -21.65 2.06 -1.14
CA ALA A 379 -22.62 1.15 -0.55
C ALA A 379 -23.70 1.85 0.27
N LYS A 380 -23.34 2.92 0.98
CA LYS A 380 -24.25 3.74 1.80
C LYS A 380 -24.90 4.90 1.03
N GLY A 381 -24.50 5.15 -0.22
CA GLY A 381 -24.96 6.31 -0.97
C GLY A 381 -24.50 7.64 -0.38
N VAL A 382 -23.37 7.65 0.33
CA VAL A 382 -22.80 8.88 0.91
C VAL A 382 -22.01 9.63 -0.14
N ASP A 383 -22.55 10.77 -0.55
CA ASP A 383 -21.83 11.71 -1.40
C ASP A 383 -20.96 12.64 -0.54
N LYS A 384 -19.66 12.31 -0.46
CA LYS A 384 -18.66 13.05 0.32
C LYS A 384 -18.35 14.43 -0.24
N GLU A 385 -18.65 14.70 -1.52
CA GLU A 385 -18.46 16.02 -2.14
C GLU A 385 -19.63 16.96 -1.85
N CYS A 386 -20.83 16.40 -1.68
CA CYS A 386 -22.07 17.14 -1.40
C CYS A 386 -22.36 17.31 0.10
N ILE A 387 -21.38 17.09 0.99
CA ILE A 387 -21.52 17.43 2.42
C ILE A 387 -21.70 18.94 2.55
N PRO A 388 -22.79 19.43 3.22
CA PRO A 388 -23.02 20.84 3.43
C PRO A 388 -21.85 21.54 4.16
N THR A 389 -21.57 22.78 3.82
CA THR A 389 -20.46 23.55 4.42
C THR A 389 -20.70 23.79 5.92
N GLU A 390 -21.95 23.88 6.34
CA GLU A 390 -22.36 24.05 7.75
C GLU A 390 -21.99 22.83 8.62
N GLU A 391 -21.91 21.65 8.02
CA GLU A 391 -21.52 20.40 8.69
C GLU A 391 -19.99 20.20 8.70
N ALA A 392 -19.23 21.04 7.96
CA ALA A 392 -17.77 20.91 7.86
C ALA A 392 -17.09 21.12 9.21
N GLN A 393 -16.18 20.22 9.58
CA GLN A 393 -15.49 20.21 10.86
C GLN A 393 -13.99 20.04 10.67
N LYS A 394 -13.18 20.80 11.43
CA LYS A 394 -11.73 20.54 11.46
C LYS A 394 -11.45 19.13 12.01
N LEU A 395 -10.47 18.45 11.42
CA LEU A 395 -10.11 17.10 11.83
C LEU A 395 -9.29 17.12 13.14
N SER A 396 -8.19 17.87 13.14
CA SER A 396 -7.30 18.02 14.29
C SER A 396 -6.38 19.22 14.10
N GLN A 397 -5.48 19.45 15.06
CA GLN A 397 -4.48 20.51 15.04
C GLN A 397 -3.05 19.93 14.92
N ALA A 398 -2.85 18.91 14.10
CA ALA A 398 -1.53 18.35 13.85
C ALA A 398 -0.62 19.34 13.09
N GLY A 399 0.69 19.21 13.30
CA GLY A 399 1.70 20.08 12.72
C GLY A 399 1.81 19.97 11.19
N ALA A 400 2.26 21.04 10.54
CA ALA A 400 2.51 21.07 9.09
C ALA A 400 3.52 19.99 8.67
N ASP A 401 4.59 19.80 9.44
CA ASP A 401 5.61 18.81 9.18
C ASP A 401 5.05 17.37 9.28
N ALA A 402 4.19 17.09 10.24
CA ALA A 402 3.52 15.80 10.39
C ALA A 402 2.59 15.47 9.21
N ARG A 403 1.87 16.46 8.67
CA ARG A 403 1.04 16.29 7.48
C ARG A 403 1.86 15.96 6.23
N LYS A 404 3.11 16.44 6.15
CA LYS A 404 4.05 16.15 5.05
C LYS A 404 4.62 14.73 5.06
N PHE A 405 4.42 13.93 6.11
CA PHE A 405 4.82 12.51 6.15
C PHE A 405 4.31 11.69 4.97
N ALA A 406 3.21 12.12 4.36
CA ALA A 406 2.66 11.46 3.18
C ALA A 406 3.55 11.54 1.93
N VAL A 407 4.54 12.44 1.90
CA VAL A 407 5.42 12.70 0.75
C VAL A 407 6.86 12.37 1.11
N SER A 408 7.60 11.85 0.14
CA SER A 408 9.02 11.50 0.34
C SER A 408 9.86 12.71 0.73
N GLY A 409 10.67 12.55 1.76
CA GLY A 409 11.51 13.58 2.38
C GLY A 409 10.80 14.32 3.52
N GLY A 410 9.48 14.13 3.68
CA GLY A 410 8.71 14.79 4.72
C GLY A 410 9.06 14.28 6.12
N VAL A 411 9.29 12.98 6.26
CA VAL A 411 9.66 12.39 7.56
C VAL A 411 11.02 12.88 8.03
N ALA A 412 12.05 12.70 7.20
CA ALA A 412 13.41 13.11 7.57
C ALA A 412 13.49 14.62 7.83
N GLN A 413 12.76 15.44 7.05
CA GLN A 413 12.75 16.89 7.26
C GLN A 413 12.06 17.27 8.57
N ALA A 414 10.96 16.59 8.93
CA ALA A 414 10.27 16.82 10.20
C ALA A 414 11.17 16.49 11.40
N VAL A 415 11.91 15.37 11.34
CA VAL A 415 12.88 14.99 12.38
C VAL A 415 14.01 16.03 12.48
N VAL A 416 14.54 16.51 11.34
CA VAL A 416 15.56 17.58 11.33
C VAL A 416 15.02 18.87 11.97
N ASN A 417 13.77 19.25 11.67
CA ASN A 417 13.15 20.44 12.25
C ASN A 417 12.98 20.29 13.77
N ALA A 418 12.58 19.10 14.23
CA ALA A 418 12.46 18.79 15.64
C ALA A 418 13.83 18.81 16.37
N ILE A 419 14.87 18.22 15.77
CA ILE A 419 16.24 18.28 16.32
C ILE A 419 16.70 19.73 16.46
N LYS A 420 16.44 20.58 15.47
CA LYS A 420 16.79 22.01 15.55
C LYS A 420 16.03 22.75 16.65
N SER A 421 14.84 22.29 17.02
CA SER A 421 14.10 22.87 18.17
C SER A 421 14.75 22.48 19.51
N ILE A 422 15.43 21.32 19.59
CA ILE A 422 16.14 20.85 20.78
C ILE A 422 17.58 21.42 20.81
N ASP A 423 18.31 21.25 19.72
CA ASP A 423 19.70 21.69 19.56
C ASP A 423 19.87 22.41 18.20
N PRO A 424 19.76 23.75 18.19
CA PRO A 424 19.94 24.55 16.95
C PRO A 424 21.31 24.43 16.31
N THR A 425 22.33 23.96 17.07
CA THR A 425 23.72 23.86 16.58
C THR A 425 23.99 22.52 15.88
N ARG A 426 23.13 21.54 16.08
CA ARG A 426 23.29 20.20 15.52
C ARG A 426 22.96 20.18 14.02
N GLU A 427 23.95 19.91 13.20
CA GLU A 427 23.75 19.64 11.79
C GLU A 427 23.39 18.16 11.58
N VAL A 428 22.26 17.92 10.89
CA VAL A 428 21.79 16.59 10.52
C VAL A 428 21.79 16.44 9.01
N LYS A 429 22.53 15.47 8.53
CA LYS A 429 22.53 15.09 7.12
C LYS A 429 21.47 14.05 6.85
N ILE A 430 20.70 14.21 5.77
CA ILE A 430 19.65 13.29 5.38
C ILE A 430 19.98 12.62 4.04
N ALA A 431 19.63 11.35 3.91
CA ALA A 431 19.58 10.66 2.64
C ALA A 431 18.23 9.95 2.51
N LYS A 432 17.61 10.05 1.35
CA LYS A 432 16.27 9.49 1.11
C LYS A 432 16.21 8.63 -0.14
N ALA A 433 15.35 7.61 -0.09
CA ALA A 433 15.05 6.76 -1.23
C ALA A 433 13.57 6.41 -1.31
N THR A 434 13.04 6.28 -2.53
CA THR A 434 11.66 5.90 -2.80
C THR A 434 11.58 4.71 -3.74
N GLY A 435 10.69 3.76 -3.41
CA GLY A 435 10.64 2.46 -4.06
C GLY A 435 11.72 1.53 -3.49
N LEU A 436 11.34 0.28 -3.19
CA LEU A 436 12.23 -0.67 -2.52
C LEU A 436 13.52 -1.00 -3.30
N HIS A 437 13.55 -0.80 -4.63
CA HIS A 437 14.79 -0.90 -5.41
C HIS A 437 15.83 0.15 -5.01
N GLU A 438 15.43 1.41 -4.94
CA GLU A 438 16.33 2.51 -4.56
C GLU A 438 16.65 2.47 -3.06
N CYS A 439 15.67 2.10 -2.24
CA CYS A 439 15.88 1.85 -0.82
C CYS A 439 16.97 0.79 -0.57
N ARG A 440 16.95 -0.29 -1.35
CA ARG A 440 17.99 -1.33 -1.28
C ARG A 440 19.38 -0.79 -1.63
N LYS A 441 19.47 0.05 -2.67
CA LYS A 441 20.76 0.70 -3.05
C LYS A 441 21.26 1.63 -1.95
N LEU A 442 20.37 2.41 -1.35
CA LEU A 442 20.68 3.29 -0.23
C LEU A 442 21.32 2.50 0.93
N LEU A 443 20.70 1.37 1.32
CA LEU A 443 21.25 0.51 2.40
C LEU A 443 22.59 -0.12 2.03
N MET A 444 22.78 -0.55 0.79
CA MET A 444 24.08 -1.08 0.36
C MET A 444 25.18 -0.02 0.51
N MET A 445 24.92 1.22 0.08
CA MET A 445 25.85 2.33 0.24
C MET A 445 26.07 2.73 1.70
N ALA A 446 25.04 2.64 2.54
CA ALA A 446 25.15 2.88 3.99
C ALA A 446 26.03 1.83 4.66
N ARG A 447 25.87 0.55 4.30
CA ARG A 447 26.72 -0.53 4.77
C ARG A 447 28.19 -0.29 4.43
N ASP A 448 28.45 0.23 3.22
CA ASP A 448 29.81 0.54 2.74
C ASP A 448 30.38 1.85 3.34
N GLY A 449 29.71 2.50 4.31
CA GLY A 449 30.21 3.66 5.05
C GLY A 449 29.93 5.03 4.45
N LYS A 450 29.10 5.11 3.39
CA LYS A 450 28.82 6.39 2.72
C LYS A 450 27.95 7.34 3.54
N TYR A 451 27.16 6.82 4.47
CA TYR A 451 26.14 7.59 5.19
C TYR A 451 26.34 7.60 6.71
N ASP A 452 27.58 7.61 7.18
CA ASP A 452 27.87 7.74 8.61
C ASP A 452 27.46 9.14 9.11
N GLY A 453 26.71 9.20 10.21
CA GLY A 453 26.14 10.42 10.78
C GLY A 453 24.84 10.89 10.11
N TYR A 454 24.24 10.09 9.21
CA TYR A 454 23.03 10.47 8.48
C TYR A 454 21.76 9.90 9.12
N LEU A 455 20.65 10.61 8.88
CA LEU A 455 19.30 10.08 8.99
C LEU A 455 18.85 9.56 7.62
N LEU A 456 18.46 8.28 7.54
CA LEU A 456 18.06 7.61 6.30
C LEU A 456 16.54 7.45 6.25
N GLU A 457 15.91 8.11 5.29
CA GLU A 457 14.49 7.91 4.99
C GLU A 457 14.28 6.94 3.84
N GLY A 458 13.53 5.86 4.07
CA GLY A 458 13.11 4.93 3.04
C GLY A 458 11.59 4.83 2.93
N MET A 459 11.07 5.05 1.73
CA MET A 459 9.66 4.86 1.41
C MET A 459 9.48 3.73 0.40
N ALA A 460 8.72 2.70 0.74
CA ALA A 460 8.48 1.57 -0.16
C ALA A 460 7.74 1.95 -1.44
N CYS A 461 6.97 3.04 -1.41
CA CYS A 461 6.20 3.55 -2.54
C CYS A 461 6.94 4.68 -3.25
N PRO A 462 7.00 4.71 -4.61
CA PRO A 462 7.65 5.78 -5.36
C PRO A 462 6.95 7.13 -5.14
N GLY A 463 7.64 8.07 -4.48
CA GLY A 463 7.09 9.40 -4.14
C GLY A 463 6.50 9.49 -2.73
N GLY A 464 6.47 8.40 -1.95
CA GLY A 464 5.92 8.37 -0.59
C GLY A 464 4.55 7.71 -0.49
N CYS A 465 3.85 7.93 0.63
CA CYS A 465 2.54 7.33 0.90
C CYS A 465 1.45 7.75 -0.11
N VAL A 466 1.57 8.92 -0.75
CA VAL A 466 0.70 9.36 -1.86
C VAL A 466 0.72 8.41 -3.07
N ALA A 467 1.68 7.48 -3.12
CA ALA A 467 1.81 6.43 -4.12
C ALA A 467 1.51 5.03 -3.57
N GLY A 468 0.86 4.92 -2.44
CA GLY A 468 0.46 3.64 -1.84
C GLY A 468 -0.49 2.83 -2.71
N ALA A 469 -0.58 1.51 -2.44
CA ALA A 469 -1.38 0.60 -3.28
C ALA A 469 -2.88 0.90 -3.25
N GLY A 470 -3.39 1.44 -2.15
CA GLY A 470 -4.80 1.81 -1.97
C GLY A 470 -5.15 3.27 -2.30
N THR A 471 -4.26 4.01 -3.01
CA THR A 471 -4.54 5.38 -3.46
C THR A 471 -5.36 5.43 -4.74
N LEU A 472 -6.18 6.46 -4.87
CA LEU A 472 -7.13 6.65 -5.97
C LEU A 472 -6.62 7.64 -7.02
N GLN A 473 -5.86 8.67 -6.62
CA GLN A 473 -5.47 9.80 -7.46
C GLN A 473 -4.02 9.73 -7.95
N PRO A 474 -3.66 10.48 -9.02
CA PRO A 474 -2.29 10.61 -9.49
C PRO A 474 -1.35 11.17 -8.40
N ILE A 475 -0.11 10.70 -8.39
CA ILE A 475 0.89 11.04 -7.36
C ILE A 475 1.11 12.55 -7.28
N ASP A 476 1.31 13.21 -8.43
CA ASP A 476 1.59 14.65 -8.49
C ASP A 476 0.42 15.51 -7.97
N ARG A 477 -0.82 15.07 -8.25
CA ARG A 477 -2.02 15.74 -7.73
C ARG A 477 -2.10 15.57 -6.21
N SER A 478 -1.91 14.35 -5.72
CA SER A 478 -1.94 14.05 -4.29
C SER A 478 -0.82 14.76 -3.53
N THR A 479 0.39 14.83 -4.09
CA THR A 479 1.52 15.56 -3.49
C THR A 479 1.20 17.04 -3.32
N ARG A 480 0.63 17.69 -4.35
CA ARG A 480 0.21 19.11 -4.26
C ARG A 480 -0.92 19.32 -3.26
N ALA A 481 -1.87 18.41 -3.20
CA ALA A 481 -2.97 18.48 -2.25
C ALA A 481 -2.48 18.37 -0.79
N VAL A 482 -1.55 17.45 -0.52
CA VAL A 482 -0.91 17.30 0.80
C VAL A 482 -0.11 18.55 1.18
N ALA A 483 0.67 19.11 0.26
CA ALA A 483 1.43 20.34 0.51
C ALA A 483 0.49 21.50 0.90
N LYS A 484 -0.57 21.71 0.11
CA LYS A 484 -1.57 22.75 0.41
C LYS A 484 -2.25 22.53 1.77
N PHE A 485 -2.57 21.29 2.11
CA PHE A 485 -3.17 20.95 3.41
C PHE A 485 -2.21 21.19 4.57
N ALA A 486 -0.93 20.87 4.39
CA ALA A 486 0.10 21.15 5.39
C ALA A 486 0.29 22.67 5.61
N ASP A 487 0.27 23.46 4.53
CA ASP A 487 0.39 24.92 4.62
C ASP A 487 -0.79 25.60 5.36
N CYS A 488 -1.93 24.89 5.49
CA CYS A 488 -3.07 25.35 6.29
C CYS A 488 -3.01 24.91 7.76
N ALA A 489 -1.92 24.25 8.21
CA ALA A 489 -1.78 23.86 9.60
C ALA A 489 -1.55 25.08 10.51
N GLU A 490 -2.11 25.01 11.72
CA GLU A 490 -1.96 26.05 12.73
C GLU A 490 -0.54 26.06 13.34
N TYR A 491 0.06 24.86 13.47
CA TYR A 491 1.40 24.65 14.01
C TYR A 491 2.37 24.20 12.93
N SER A 492 3.62 24.66 13.01
CA SER A 492 4.65 24.32 12.04
C SER A 492 5.32 22.99 12.32
N CYS A 493 5.69 22.73 13.57
CA CYS A 493 6.43 21.53 13.97
C CYS A 493 5.78 20.81 15.16
N ALA A 494 6.27 19.61 15.47
CA ALA A 494 5.76 18.73 16.51
C ALA A 494 5.77 19.37 17.92
N TYR A 495 6.82 20.12 18.25
CA TYR A 495 6.97 20.76 19.55
C TYR A 495 6.00 21.92 19.81
N ASP A 496 5.37 22.47 18.76
CA ASP A 496 4.38 23.54 18.87
C ASP A 496 2.99 22.99 19.21
N THR A 497 2.74 21.70 18.94
CA THR A 497 1.43 21.09 19.14
C THR A 497 1.16 20.72 20.59
N GLN A 498 -0.13 20.72 20.97
CA GLN A 498 -0.58 20.26 22.29
C GLN A 498 -0.38 18.76 22.53
N TYR A 499 -0.13 17.99 21.46
CA TYR A 499 -0.07 16.52 21.53
C TYR A 499 1.21 16.01 22.21
N LYS A 500 2.30 16.79 22.24
CA LYS A 500 3.57 16.41 22.88
C LYS A 500 3.41 15.92 24.33
N ASP A 501 2.45 16.52 25.08
CA ASP A 501 2.21 16.20 26.48
C ASP A 501 1.57 14.81 26.68
N PHE A 502 1.07 14.19 25.61
CA PHE A 502 0.51 12.85 25.65
C PHE A 502 1.55 11.73 25.48
N LEU A 503 2.77 12.04 25.04
CA LEU A 503 3.80 11.03 24.77
C LEU A 503 4.09 10.16 26.01
N PRO A 504 4.36 10.71 27.21
CA PRO A 504 4.59 9.91 28.42
C PRO A 504 3.41 9.02 28.80
N LEU A 505 2.18 9.48 28.56
CA LEU A 505 0.95 8.73 28.89
C LEU A 505 0.73 7.51 27.97
N ILE A 506 1.31 7.55 26.78
CA ILE A 506 1.19 6.49 25.76
C ILE A 506 2.23 5.39 26.00
N GLU A 507 3.42 5.74 26.50
CA GLU A 507 4.55 4.83 26.77
C GLU A 507 4.35 3.93 27.99
N GLU A 508 3.59 4.38 29.00
CA GLU A 508 3.34 3.62 30.24
C GLU A 508 2.77 2.20 30.06
N LYS A 509 2.24 1.85 28.88
CA LYS A 509 1.69 0.50 28.62
C LYS A 509 2.74 -0.59 28.46
N ASP A 510 3.94 -0.27 28.05
CA ASP A 510 4.96 -1.29 27.76
C ASP A 510 5.70 -1.81 29.01
N SER A 511 5.62 -1.10 30.13
CA SER A 511 6.21 -1.54 31.41
C SER A 511 5.42 -2.64 32.13
N GLN A 512 4.17 -2.92 31.73
CA GLN A 512 3.31 -3.95 32.35
C GLN A 512 3.10 -5.21 31.49
N ALA A 513 3.70 -5.29 30.30
CA ALA A 513 3.49 -6.36 29.31
C ALA A 513 4.71 -7.29 29.10
N HIS A 514 5.61 -7.36 30.09
CA HIS A 514 6.75 -8.30 30.11
C HIS A 514 6.51 -9.44 31.11
#